data_06e5878cd5ec13be590d673d8209673e
#
_entry.id   06e5878cd5ec13be590d673d8209673e
#
_cell.length_a   1.000
_cell.length_b   1.000
_cell.length_c   1.000
_cell.angle_alpha   90.00
_cell.angle_beta   90.00
_cell.angle_gamma   90.00
#
_symmetry.space_group_name_H-M   'P 1'
#
loop_
_entity.id
_entity.type
_entity.pdbx_description
1 polymer ?
#
loop_
_entity_poly.entity_id
_entity_poly.type
_entity_poly.pdbx_seq_one_letter_code
_entity_poly.pdbx_strand_id
1 'polypeptide(L)'
;SLLKSDPDSSHILLDSIAVPDNLSDKLLARWCMLSGKVADTLYTDLPYVQQLLRAQAYYKSHGTKQEQAKIGLYLGRSYVEDKENEKAMKVYLQALDIALRSEDYNQAGYICSYMGDLYDFEGNYLLGKDKYKEAESYFRKAGNMRSSAFALRDVGRMYAFSDSLDIALIFLLKAD
;
A
#
# COMPACT_ATOMS: atom_id res chain seq x y z
N SER A 1 -10.53 10.83 15.51
CA SER A 1 -9.75 9.76 16.15
C SER A 1 -8.35 10.27 16.43
N LEU A 2 -7.72 9.81 17.50
CA LEU A 2 -6.36 10.21 17.90
C LEU A 2 -5.37 10.17 16.71
N LEU A 3 -5.43 9.13 15.90
CA LEU A 3 -4.59 8.98 14.69
C LEU A 3 -4.66 10.17 13.71
N LYS A 4 -5.80 10.86 13.63
CA LYS A 4 -5.95 12.04 12.75
C LYS A 4 -5.48 13.34 13.39
N SER A 5 -5.60 13.44 14.72
CA SER A 5 -5.28 14.65 15.47
C SER A 5 -3.85 14.64 16.04
N ASP A 6 -3.34 13.44 16.36
CA ASP A 6 -2.02 13.24 16.96
C ASP A 6 -1.49 11.84 16.60
N PRO A 7 -0.87 11.68 15.42
CA PRO A 7 -0.33 10.41 14.97
C PRO A 7 0.84 9.92 15.85
N ASP A 8 1.67 10.81 16.38
CA ASP A 8 2.82 10.45 17.23
C ASP A 8 2.36 9.79 18.53
N SER A 9 1.37 10.37 19.21
CA SER A 9 0.76 9.75 20.39
C SER A 9 0.11 8.41 20.07
N SER A 10 -0.46 8.26 18.86
CA SER A 10 -1.01 6.98 18.40
C SER A 10 0.07 5.92 18.21
N HIS A 11 1.23 6.30 17.70
CA HIS A 11 2.39 5.42 17.55
C HIS A 11 2.90 4.96 18.93
N ILE A 12 3.16 5.89 19.85
CA ILE A 12 3.61 5.58 21.22
C ILE A 12 2.65 4.61 21.94
N LEU A 13 1.33 4.80 21.79
CA LEU A 13 0.34 3.92 22.37
C LEU A 13 0.37 2.51 21.79
N LEU A 14 0.58 2.37 20.47
CA LEU A 14 0.68 1.06 19.82
C LEU A 14 1.96 0.34 20.22
N ASP A 15 3.07 1.05 20.33
CA ASP A 15 4.36 0.50 20.75
C ASP A 15 4.40 0.13 22.23
N SER A 16 3.54 0.74 23.06
CA SER A 16 3.39 0.35 24.48
C SER A 16 2.82 -1.06 24.67
N ILE A 17 2.29 -1.68 23.62
CA ILE A 17 1.85 -3.09 23.63
C ILE A 17 3.10 -3.97 23.51
N ALA A 18 3.65 -4.37 24.67
CA ALA A 18 4.96 -5.02 24.79
C ALA A 18 5.06 -6.39 24.07
N VAL A 19 3.96 -7.11 23.85
CA VAL A 19 3.97 -8.42 23.20
C VAL A 19 2.69 -8.59 22.36
N PRO A 20 2.64 -7.99 21.15
CA PRO A 20 1.45 -8.06 20.28
C PRO A 20 1.03 -9.51 19.95
N ASP A 21 1.99 -10.45 19.89
CA ASP A 21 1.72 -11.85 19.54
C ASP A 21 0.87 -12.60 20.57
N ASN A 22 0.84 -12.14 21.81
CA ASN A 22 0.00 -12.70 22.87
C ASN A 22 -1.46 -12.20 22.83
N LEU A 23 -1.78 -11.26 21.97
CA LEU A 23 -3.15 -10.79 21.78
C LEU A 23 -4.02 -11.87 21.13
N SER A 24 -5.33 -11.85 21.46
CA SER A 24 -6.31 -12.61 20.68
C SER A 24 -6.29 -12.17 19.22
N ASP A 25 -6.66 -13.06 18.28
CA ASP A 25 -6.64 -12.73 16.83
C ASP A 25 -7.42 -11.46 16.49
N LYS A 26 -8.53 -11.21 17.18
CA LYS A 26 -9.32 -9.97 17.02
C LYS A 26 -8.54 -8.73 17.43
N LEU A 27 -7.86 -8.76 18.56
CA LEU A 27 -7.09 -7.61 19.05
C LEU A 27 -5.82 -7.41 18.23
N LEU A 28 -5.14 -8.50 17.87
CA LEU A 28 -3.97 -8.45 16.99
C LEU A 28 -4.33 -7.89 15.62
N ALA A 29 -5.43 -8.33 15.01
CA ALA A 29 -5.88 -7.82 13.72
C ALA A 29 -6.15 -6.31 13.78
N ARG A 30 -6.79 -5.83 14.85
CA ARG A 30 -7.03 -4.38 15.04
C ARG A 30 -5.72 -3.62 15.26
N TRP A 31 -4.81 -4.18 16.04
CA TRP A 31 -3.48 -3.61 16.26
C TRP A 31 -2.72 -3.50 14.94
N CYS A 32 -2.63 -4.56 14.14
CA CYS A 32 -1.99 -4.54 12.81
C CYS A 32 -2.59 -3.48 11.88
N MET A 33 -3.93 -3.35 11.87
CA MET A 33 -4.61 -2.35 11.06
C MET A 33 -4.28 -0.93 11.49
N LEU A 34 -4.16 -0.68 12.80
CA LEU A 34 -3.84 0.65 13.32
C LEU A 34 -2.36 0.97 13.11
N SER A 35 -1.46 0.02 13.37
CA SER A 35 -0.01 0.18 13.15
C SER A 35 0.29 0.46 11.67
N GLY A 36 -0.36 -0.27 10.75
CA GLY A 36 -0.23 0.03 9.33
C GLY A 36 -0.71 1.42 8.94
N LYS A 37 -1.78 1.94 9.56
CA LYS A 37 -2.24 3.32 9.33
C LYS A 37 -1.27 4.36 9.90
N VAL A 38 -0.63 4.07 11.02
CA VAL A 38 0.44 4.91 11.58
C VAL A 38 1.64 4.91 10.64
N ALA A 39 2.05 3.74 10.15
CA ALA A 39 3.13 3.60 9.19
C ALA A 39 2.87 4.37 7.88
N ASP A 40 1.62 4.42 7.40
CA ASP A 40 1.24 5.26 6.24
C ASP A 40 1.42 6.77 6.51
N THR A 41 1.38 7.21 7.77
CA THR A 41 1.40 8.63 8.16
C THR A 41 2.80 9.08 8.59
N LEU A 42 3.49 8.26 9.37
CA LEU A 42 4.77 8.59 10.01
C LEU A 42 5.97 7.91 9.36
N TYR A 43 5.73 7.07 8.34
CA TYR A 43 6.79 6.28 7.67
C TYR A 43 7.56 5.38 8.64
N THR A 44 6.87 4.83 9.65
CA THR A 44 7.41 3.86 10.61
C THR A 44 7.30 2.44 10.06
N ASP A 45 7.95 1.49 10.77
CA ASP A 45 7.92 0.09 10.40
C ASP A 45 6.50 -0.50 10.45
N LEU A 46 6.27 -1.50 9.63
CA LEU A 46 5.03 -2.27 9.62
C LEU A 46 5.08 -3.40 10.65
N PRO A 47 3.92 -3.93 11.08
CA PRO A 47 3.88 -5.20 11.80
C PRO A 47 4.56 -6.33 11.01
N TYR A 48 5.18 -7.28 11.71
CA TYR A 48 5.85 -8.42 11.08
C TYR A 48 4.89 -9.28 10.27
N VAL A 49 5.43 -9.95 9.25
CA VAL A 49 4.68 -10.84 8.35
C VAL A 49 3.80 -11.84 9.12
N GLN A 50 4.32 -12.47 10.19
CA GLN A 50 3.54 -13.44 10.95
C GLN A 50 2.31 -12.83 11.63
N GLN A 51 2.42 -11.63 12.15
CA GLN A 51 1.31 -10.88 12.76
C GLN A 51 0.27 -10.50 11.70
N LEU A 52 0.73 -10.03 10.55
CA LEU A 52 -0.14 -9.64 9.43
C LEU A 52 -0.84 -10.85 8.78
N LEU A 53 -0.21 -12.02 8.74
CA LEU A 53 -0.86 -13.26 8.31
C LEU A 53 -2.02 -13.66 9.23
N ARG A 54 -1.82 -13.58 10.56
CA ARG A 54 -2.90 -13.82 11.53
C ARG A 54 -4.02 -12.79 11.38
N ALA A 55 -3.67 -11.52 11.21
CA ALA A 55 -4.63 -10.44 10.96
C ALA A 55 -5.41 -10.65 9.66
N GLN A 56 -4.75 -11.08 8.58
CA GLN A 56 -5.40 -11.40 7.30
C GLN A 56 -6.39 -12.54 7.45
N ALA A 57 -6.01 -13.63 8.18
CA ALA A 57 -6.90 -14.75 8.45
C ALA A 57 -8.15 -14.32 9.23
N TYR A 58 -7.99 -13.45 10.23
CA TYR A 58 -9.09 -12.89 10.99
C TYR A 58 -10.03 -12.07 10.10
N TYR A 59 -9.51 -11.10 9.34
CA TYR A 59 -10.33 -10.23 8.47
C TYR A 59 -10.97 -11.00 7.30
N LYS A 60 -10.38 -12.10 6.85
CA LYS A 60 -11.00 -12.95 5.82
C LYS A 60 -12.37 -13.48 6.28
N SER A 61 -12.53 -13.77 7.56
CA SER A 61 -13.76 -14.34 8.13
C SER A 61 -14.67 -13.30 8.78
N HIS A 62 -14.13 -12.18 9.26
CA HIS A 62 -14.85 -11.23 10.09
C HIS A 62 -14.81 -9.78 9.59
N GLY A 63 -13.98 -9.48 8.58
CA GLY A 63 -13.79 -8.13 8.10
C GLY A 63 -14.59 -7.80 6.85
N THR A 64 -14.75 -6.49 6.62
CA THR A 64 -15.25 -5.94 5.36
C THR A 64 -14.25 -6.18 4.21
N LYS A 65 -14.69 -6.05 2.97
CA LYS A 65 -13.81 -6.15 1.80
C LYS A 65 -12.71 -5.08 1.83
N GLN A 66 -13.03 -3.86 2.28
CA GLN A 66 -12.06 -2.79 2.46
C GLN A 66 -10.97 -3.15 3.47
N GLU A 67 -11.35 -3.73 4.62
CA GLU A 67 -10.37 -4.20 5.62
C GLU A 67 -9.52 -5.35 5.10
N GLN A 68 -10.11 -6.29 4.34
CA GLN A 68 -9.39 -7.39 3.70
C GLN A 68 -8.35 -6.88 2.69
N ALA A 69 -8.71 -5.94 1.82
CA ALA A 69 -7.80 -5.34 0.86
C ALA A 69 -6.69 -4.54 1.56
N LYS A 70 -7.05 -3.76 2.60
CA LYS A 70 -6.09 -2.93 3.33
C LYS A 70 -5.06 -3.75 4.08
N ILE A 71 -5.49 -4.81 4.80
CA ILE A 71 -4.54 -5.69 5.49
C ILE A 71 -3.66 -6.47 4.51
N GLY A 72 -4.20 -6.83 3.34
CA GLY A 72 -3.41 -7.43 2.26
C GLY A 72 -2.33 -6.48 1.73
N LEU A 73 -2.64 -5.17 1.60
CA LEU A 73 -1.63 -4.18 1.25
C LEU A 73 -0.50 -4.13 2.27
N TYR A 74 -0.81 -4.07 3.57
CA TYR A 74 0.22 -4.04 4.62
C TYR A 74 1.07 -5.33 4.65
N LEU A 75 0.44 -6.49 4.47
CA LEU A 75 1.16 -7.76 4.37
C LEU A 75 2.11 -7.78 3.16
N GLY A 76 1.68 -7.28 2.01
CA GLY A 76 2.54 -7.18 0.83
C GLY A 76 3.75 -6.27 1.07
N ARG A 77 3.55 -5.11 1.72
CA ARG A 77 4.63 -4.19 2.09
C ARG A 77 5.61 -4.83 3.07
N SER A 78 5.12 -5.53 4.11
CA SER A 78 5.99 -6.24 5.06
C SER A 78 6.78 -7.36 4.39
N TYR A 79 6.22 -8.06 3.39
CA TYR A 79 7.00 -8.99 2.57
C TYR A 79 8.10 -8.31 1.75
N VAL A 80 7.88 -7.08 1.26
CA VAL A 80 8.93 -6.31 0.57
C VAL A 80 10.07 -5.96 1.53
N GLU A 81 9.75 -5.55 2.77
CA GLU A 81 10.74 -5.29 3.83
C GLU A 81 11.58 -6.54 4.13
N ASP A 82 10.96 -7.73 4.14
CA ASP A 82 11.62 -9.03 4.29
C ASP A 82 12.32 -9.53 3.01
N LYS A 83 12.30 -8.75 1.90
CA LYS A 83 12.86 -9.10 0.58
C LYS A 83 12.19 -10.33 -0.08
N GLU A 84 10.96 -10.61 0.28
CA GLU A 84 10.15 -11.72 -0.24
C GLU A 84 9.23 -11.22 -1.36
N ASN A 85 9.84 -10.65 -2.42
CA ASN A 85 9.15 -9.92 -3.50
C ASN A 85 8.05 -10.72 -4.21
N GLU A 86 8.30 -12.03 -4.46
CA GLU A 86 7.29 -12.89 -5.10
C GLU A 86 6.04 -13.07 -4.22
N LYS A 87 6.24 -13.20 -2.91
CA LYS A 87 5.13 -13.29 -1.96
C LYS A 87 4.38 -11.96 -1.87
N ALA A 88 5.12 -10.84 -1.84
CA ALA A 88 4.55 -9.51 -1.87
C ALA A 88 3.64 -9.32 -3.10
N MET A 89 4.14 -9.62 -4.30
CA MET A 89 3.37 -9.50 -5.54
C MET A 89 2.11 -10.35 -5.52
N LYS A 90 2.20 -11.61 -5.05
CA LYS A 90 1.03 -12.49 -4.92
C LYS A 90 -0.04 -11.92 -4.01
N VAL A 91 0.36 -11.36 -2.88
CA VAL A 91 -0.58 -10.76 -1.91
C VAL A 91 -1.17 -9.46 -2.46
N TYR A 92 -0.38 -8.63 -3.14
CA TYR A 92 -0.88 -7.43 -3.81
C TYR A 92 -1.94 -7.77 -4.87
N LEU A 93 -1.72 -8.78 -5.70
CA LEU A 93 -2.71 -9.20 -6.70
C LEU A 93 -4.02 -9.66 -6.05
N GLN A 94 -3.97 -10.40 -4.94
CA GLN A 94 -5.15 -10.81 -4.20
C GLN A 94 -5.88 -9.60 -3.59
N ALA A 95 -5.15 -8.67 -2.99
CA ALA A 95 -5.71 -7.46 -2.41
C ALA A 95 -6.34 -6.55 -3.47
N LEU A 96 -5.72 -6.45 -4.65
CA LEU A 96 -6.23 -5.69 -5.78
C LEU A 96 -7.56 -6.26 -6.28
N ASP A 97 -7.66 -7.60 -6.46
CA ASP A 97 -8.92 -8.25 -6.85
C ASP A 97 -10.05 -7.94 -5.84
N ILE A 98 -9.76 -7.99 -4.53
CA ILE A 98 -10.73 -7.66 -3.49
C ILE A 98 -11.16 -6.19 -3.57
N ALA A 99 -10.20 -5.25 -3.74
CA ALA A 99 -10.48 -3.82 -3.85
C ALA A 99 -11.34 -3.52 -5.08
N LEU A 100 -11.03 -4.11 -6.23
CA LEU A 100 -11.78 -3.92 -7.47
C LEU A 100 -13.20 -4.47 -7.37
N ARG A 101 -13.39 -5.65 -6.81
CA ARG A 101 -14.74 -6.22 -6.59
C ARG A 101 -15.60 -5.44 -5.60
N SER A 102 -14.99 -4.66 -4.73
CA SER A 102 -15.70 -3.77 -3.80
C SER A 102 -15.74 -2.32 -4.26
N GLU A 103 -15.29 -2.04 -5.48
CA GLU A 103 -15.22 -0.70 -6.09
C GLU A 103 -14.42 0.31 -5.25
N ASP A 104 -13.50 -0.20 -4.39
CA ASP A 104 -12.58 0.65 -3.64
C ASP A 104 -11.40 1.06 -4.54
N TYR A 105 -11.69 1.96 -5.48
CA TYR A 105 -10.68 2.44 -6.44
C TYR A 105 -9.53 3.18 -5.76
N ASN A 106 -9.79 3.82 -4.61
CA ASN A 106 -8.70 4.47 -3.88
C ASN A 106 -7.69 3.44 -3.35
N GLN A 107 -8.17 2.35 -2.77
CA GLN A 107 -7.31 1.25 -2.29
C GLN A 107 -6.64 0.53 -3.47
N ALA A 108 -7.34 0.32 -4.59
CA ALA A 108 -6.78 -0.26 -5.81
C ALA A 108 -5.60 0.58 -6.33
N GLY A 109 -5.75 1.91 -6.33
CA GLY A 109 -4.69 2.84 -6.72
C GLY A 109 -3.43 2.69 -5.84
N TYR A 110 -3.59 2.65 -4.53
CA TYR A 110 -2.44 2.43 -3.63
C TYR A 110 -1.76 1.08 -3.86
N ILE A 111 -2.53 0.00 -4.03
CA ILE A 111 -1.95 -1.33 -4.30
C ILE A 111 -1.15 -1.31 -5.61
N CYS A 112 -1.68 -0.72 -6.68
CA CYS A 112 -0.97 -0.60 -7.95
C CYS A 112 0.30 0.25 -7.82
N SER A 113 0.29 1.33 -7.00
CA SER A 113 1.49 2.12 -6.73
C SER A 113 2.58 1.27 -6.08
N TYR A 114 2.25 0.50 -5.04
CA TYR A 114 3.24 -0.39 -4.39
C TYR A 114 3.72 -1.54 -5.29
N MET A 115 2.88 -2.03 -6.22
CA MET A 115 3.34 -2.96 -7.26
C MET A 115 4.32 -2.27 -8.22
N GLY A 116 4.06 -0.99 -8.54
CA GLY A 116 4.95 -0.15 -9.34
C GLY A 116 6.30 0.05 -8.65
N ASP A 117 6.29 0.38 -7.34
CA ASP A 117 7.51 0.54 -6.53
C ASP A 117 8.34 -0.74 -6.51
N LEU A 118 7.69 -1.91 -6.42
CA LEU A 118 8.37 -3.20 -6.44
C LEU A 118 9.08 -3.44 -7.78
N TYR A 119 8.41 -3.18 -8.91
CA TYR A 119 9.03 -3.28 -10.23
C TYR A 119 10.13 -2.26 -10.46
N ASP A 120 9.99 -1.03 -9.94
CA ASP A 120 11.03 -0.01 -9.99
C ASP A 120 12.28 -0.48 -9.23
N PHE A 121 12.10 -1.01 -8.03
CA PHE A 121 13.19 -1.57 -7.22
C PHE A 121 13.92 -2.72 -7.93
N GLU A 122 13.20 -3.54 -8.71
CA GLU A 122 13.75 -4.62 -9.53
C GLU A 122 14.36 -4.15 -10.86
N GLY A 123 14.30 -2.84 -11.15
CA GLY A 123 14.78 -2.25 -12.41
C GLY A 123 13.87 -2.54 -13.61
N ASN A 124 12.67 -3.06 -13.39
CA ASN A 124 11.71 -3.34 -14.44
C ASN A 124 10.82 -2.13 -14.71
N TYR A 125 11.41 -1.07 -15.27
CA TYR A 125 10.76 0.22 -15.48
C TYR A 125 9.53 0.15 -16.40
N LEU A 126 9.47 -0.79 -17.33
CA LEU A 126 8.33 -0.97 -18.20
C LEU A 126 7.09 -1.42 -17.43
N LEU A 127 7.21 -2.47 -16.63
CA LEU A 127 6.11 -2.97 -15.79
C LEU A 127 5.77 -1.96 -14.67
N GLY A 128 6.76 -1.33 -14.07
CA GLY A 128 6.56 -0.27 -13.08
C GLY A 128 5.71 0.88 -13.65
N LYS A 129 6.07 1.38 -14.83
CA LYS A 129 5.31 2.41 -15.55
C LYS A 129 3.85 2.01 -15.76
N ASP A 130 3.59 0.76 -16.19
CA ASP A 130 2.21 0.32 -16.45
C ASP A 130 1.40 0.24 -15.15
N LYS A 131 2.01 -0.19 -14.05
CA LYS A 131 1.36 -0.20 -12.72
C LYS A 131 1.07 1.21 -12.20
N TYR A 132 1.96 2.16 -12.39
CA TYR A 132 1.69 3.56 -12.01
C TYR A 132 0.58 4.19 -12.87
N LYS A 133 0.46 3.84 -14.16
CA LYS A 133 -0.67 4.26 -15.00
C LYS A 133 -2.00 3.67 -14.53
N GLU A 134 -2.02 2.38 -14.13
CA GLU A 134 -3.19 1.78 -13.51
C GLU A 134 -3.56 2.52 -12.22
N ALA A 135 -2.58 2.81 -11.35
CA ALA A 135 -2.77 3.55 -10.11
C ALA A 135 -3.38 4.93 -10.36
N GLU A 136 -2.85 5.67 -11.32
CA GLU A 136 -3.39 6.99 -11.73
C GLU A 136 -4.86 6.89 -12.12
N SER A 137 -5.19 5.93 -12.99
CA SER A 137 -6.57 5.71 -13.45
C SER A 137 -7.52 5.41 -12.28
N TYR A 138 -7.10 4.57 -11.32
CA TYR A 138 -7.90 4.25 -10.14
C TYR A 138 -8.04 5.43 -9.20
N PHE A 139 -6.98 6.21 -8.95
CA PHE A 139 -7.06 7.42 -8.12
C PHE A 139 -8.01 8.45 -8.72
N ARG A 140 -8.00 8.63 -10.04
CA ARG A 140 -8.97 9.52 -10.72
C ARG A 140 -10.41 9.05 -10.54
N LYS A 141 -10.66 7.74 -10.70
CA LYS A 141 -12.00 7.16 -10.44
C LYS A 141 -12.44 7.39 -9.00
N ALA A 142 -11.51 7.36 -8.06
CA ALA A 142 -11.77 7.62 -6.65
C ALA A 142 -11.91 9.11 -6.29
N GLY A 143 -11.64 10.03 -7.22
CA GLY A 143 -11.57 11.47 -6.95
C GLY A 143 -10.34 11.90 -6.14
N ASN A 144 -9.34 11.01 -5.96
CA ASN A 144 -8.12 11.30 -5.24
C ASN A 144 -7.07 11.94 -6.18
N MET A 145 -7.26 13.22 -6.49
CA MET A 145 -6.43 13.95 -7.44
C MET A 145 -4.98 14.08 -6.98
N ARG A 146 -4.75 14.20 -5.66
CA ARG A 146 -3.40 14.29 -5.10
C ARG A 146 -2.59 13.01 -5.37
N SER A 147 -3.14 11.83 -5.10
CA SER A 147 -2.47 10.57 -5.36
C SER A 147 -2.35 10.27 -6.86
N SER A 148 -3.33 10.74 -7.68
CA SER A 148 -3.25 10.69 -9.14
C SER A 148 -2.03 11.48 -9.67
N ALA A 149 -1.79 12.70 -9.16
CA ALA A 149 -0.62 13.50 -9.52
C ALA A 149 0.70 12.79 -9.15
N PHE A 150 0.78 12.19 -7.97
CA PHE A 150 1.96 11.41 -7.58
C PHE A 150 2.19 10.21 -8.52
N ALA A 151 1.14 9.48 -8.89
CA ALA A 151 1.25 8.38 -9.83
C ALA A 151 1.73 8.85 -11.22
N LEU A 152 1.27 10.02 -11.72
CA LEU A 152 1.75 10.62 -12.96
C LEU A 152 3.24 10.98 -12.88
N ARG A 153 3.67 11.57 -11.76
CA ARG A 153 5.09 11.84 -11.51
C ARG A 153 5.93 10.56 -11.61
N ASP A 154 5.46 9.47 -11.01
CA ASP A 154 6.18 8.20 -11.01
C ASP A 154 6.18 7.56 -12.41
N VAL A 155 5.13 7.72 -13.22
CA VAL A 155 5.14 7.38 -14.66
C VAL A 155 6.24 8.17 -15.38
N GLY A 156 6.33 9.48 -15.14
CA GLY A 156 7.38 10.34 -15.73
C GLY A 156 8.78 9.85 -15.35
N ARG A 157 8.99 9.49 -14.09
CA ARG A 157 10.25 8.94 -13.59
C ARG A 157 10.62 7.63 -14.32
N MET A 158 9.66 6.72 -14.54
CA MET A 158 9.92 5.47 -15.28
C MET A 158 10.33 5.73 -16.74
N TYR A 159 9.73 6.73 -17.39
CA TYR A 159 10.15 7.12 -18.72
C TYR A 159 11.57 7.72 -18.74
N ALA A 160 11.93 8.51 -17.72
CA ALA A 160 13.28 9.05 -17.61
C ALA A 160 14.34 7.93 -17.46
N PHE A 161 14.06 6.90 -16.66
CA PHE A 161 14.95 5.74 -16.51
C PHE A 161 15.01 4.84 -17.76
N SER A 162 14.05 4.97 -18.67
CA SER A 162 14.01 4.26 -19.96
C SER A 162 14.56 5.12 -21.12
N ASP A 163 15.35 6.14 -20.84
CA ASP A 163 15.93 7.08 -21.82
C ASP A 163 14.88 7.82 -22.71
N SER A 164 13.65 7.93 -22.25
CA SER A 164 12.55 8.61 -22.96
C SER A 164 12.27 9.97 -22.34
N LEU A 165 13.26 10.85 -22.33
CA LEU A 165 13.26 12.14 -21.61
C LEU A 165 12.14 13.10 -22.05
N ASP A 166 11.84 13.18 -23.36
CA ASP A 166 10.76 14.03 -23.87
C ASP A 166 9.40 13.59 -23.34
N ILE A 167 9.17 12.28 -23.30
CA ILE A 167 7.93 11.71 -22.77
C ILE A 167 7.88 11.91 -21.24
N ALA A 168 8.99 11.71 -20.54
CA ALA A 168 9.10 11.95 -19.11
C ALA A 168 8.67 13.37 -18.73
N LEU A 169 9.15 14.38 -19.47
CA LEU A 169 8.81 15.78 -19.25
C LEU A 169 7.30 16.02 -19.37
N ILE A 170 6.65 15.43 -20.38
CA ILE A 170 5.19 15.56 -20.57
C ILE A 170 4.42 15.04 -19.34
N PHE A 171 4.83 13.91 -18.77
CA PHE A 171 4.15 13.35 -17.60
C PHE A 171 4.43 14.15 -16.32
N LEU A 172 5.64 14.66 -16.15
CA LEU A 172 6.00 15.51 -15.01
C LEU A 172 5.19 16.82 -15.03
N LEU A 173 5.04 17.45 -16.20
CA LEU A 173 4.21 18.67 -16.35
C LEU A 173 2.70 18.42 -16.14
N LYS A 174 2.21 17.20 -16.31
CA LYS A 174 0.82 16.83 -16.00
C LYS A 174 0.57 16.53 -14.52
N ALA A 175 1.63 16.29 -13.76
CA ALA A 175 1.55 15.99 -12.34
C ALA A 175 1.50 17.27 -11.47
N ASP A 176 1.90 18.42 -12.00
CA ASP A 176 1.78 19.74 -11.36
C ASP A 176 0.34 20.27 -11.45
#